data_ae10df02a2f18f20b458e07bd7b677c8
#
_entry.id   ae10df02a2f18f20b458e07bd7b677c8
#
_cell.length_a   1.000
_cell.length_b   1.000
_cell.length_c   1.000
_cell.angle_alpha   90.00
_cell.angle_beta   90.00
_cell.angle_gamma   90.00
#
_symmetry.space_group_name_H-M   'P 1'
#
loop_
_entity.id
_entity.type
_entity.pdbx_description
1 polymer ?
#
loop_
_entity_poly.entity_id
_entity_poly.type
_entity_poly.pdbx_seq_one_letter_code
_entity_poly.pdbx_strand_id
1 'polypeptide(L)' 'MSNTKHSEWLSLKEVQHLLGIGRTKTYELVTTGELPAVRIGRCIRVNHRELDEWLRAQRYVDWTGHAVL' A
#
# COMPACT_ATOMS: atom_id res chain seq x y z
N MET A 1 7.23 6.45 -22.54
CA MET A 1 7.03 6.26 -22.13
C MET A 1 6.76 5.72 -21.45
N SER A 2 6.93 5.71 -21.21
CA SER A 2 6.74 5.25 -20.65
C SER A 2 6.26 4.84 -19.92
N ASN A 3 6.01 4.88 -19.80
CA ASN A 3 5.49 4.53 -19.15
C ASN A 3 5.35 3.65 -18.40
N THR A 4 5.37 3.44 -18.35
CA THR A 4 5.34 2.27 -17.78
C THR A 4 6.10 2.27 -16.61
N LYS A 5 6.89 2.98 -16.58
CA LYS A 5 7.63 3.10 -15.58
C LYS A 5 6.97 3.56 -14.48
N HIS A 6 6.09 4.12 -14.71
CA HIS A 6 5.34 4.51 -13.71
C HIS A 6 5.04 3.39 -12.84
N SER A 7 5.29 2.27 -13.21
CA SER A 7 4.99 1.15 -12.39
C SER A 7 5.74 1.17 -11.07
N GLU A 8 6.71 2.04 -10.89
CA GLU A 8 7.41 2.10 -9.62
C GLU A 8 6.69 2.93 -8.58
N TRP A 9 5.90 3.88 -9.01
CA TRP A 9 5.22 4.76 -8.08
C TRP A 9 3.73 4.72 -8.31
N LEU A 10 3.00 4.44 -7.25
CA LEU A 10 1.56 4.31 -7.34
C LEU A 10 0.89 5.45 -6.60
N SER A 11 -0.25 5.89 -7.12
CA SER A 11 -1.06 6.85 -6.42
C SER A 11 -1.87 6.11 -5.38
N LEU A 12 -2.45 6.83 -4.43
CA LEU A 12 -3.29 6.19 -3.43
C LEU A 12 -4.49 5.52 -4.07
N LYS A 13 -4.99 6.11 -5.13
CA LYS A 13 -6.12 5.53 -5.82
C LYS A 13 -5.76 4.17 -6.41
N GLU A 14 -4.56 4.08 -6.98
CA GLU A 14 -4.11 2.83 -7.53
C GLU A 14 -3.90 1.78 -6.44
N VAL A 15 -3.41 2.22 -5.28
CA VAL A 15 -3.22 1.31 -4.17
C VAL A 15 -4.58 0.80 -3.69
N GLN A 16 -5.58 1.68 -3.63
CA GLN A 16 -6.92 1.26 -3.26
C GLN A 16 -7.40 0.15 -4.18
N HIS A 17 -7.21 0.33 -5.47
CA HIS A 17 -7.67 -0.66 -6.43
C HIS A 17 -6.89 -1.95 -6.30
N LEU A 18 -5.60 -1.86 -6.13
CA LEU A 18 -4.79 -3.04 -6.01
C LEU A 18 -5.16 -3.87 -4.80
N LEU A 19 -5.38 -3.20 -3.69
CA LEU A 19 -5.66 -3.90 -2.44
C LEU A 19 -7.13 -4.19 -2.24
N GLY A 20 -7.98 -3.56 -3.04
CA GLY A 20 -9.41 -3.78 -2.90
C GLY A 20 -9.97 -3.25 -1.60
N ILE A 21 -9.38 -2.19 -1.06
CA ILE A 21 -9.86 -1.61 0.19
C ILE A 21 -10.39 -0.22 -0.09
N GLY A 22 -11.11 0.32 0.86
CA GLY A 22 -11.73 1.61 0.69
C GLY A 22 -10.75 2.76 0.83
N ARG A 23 -11.21 3.93 0.46
CA ARG A 23 -10.40 5.13 0.52
C ARG A 23 -9.98 5.47 1.94
N THR A 24 -10.93 5.39 2.84
CA THR A 24 -10.66 5.74 4.23
C THR A 24 -9.60 4.82 4.82
N LYS A 25 -9.72 3.53 4.53
CA LYS A 25 -8.76 2.57 5.05
C LYS A 25 -7.37 2.82 4.49
N THR A 26 -7.30 3.14 3.20
CA THR A 26 -6.02 3.41 2.58
C THR A 26 -5.36 4.64 3.20
N TYR A 27 -6.14 5.68 3.41
CA TYR A 27 -5.63 6.90 3.99
C TYR A 27 -5.16 6.65 5.42
N GLU A 28 -5.92 5.86 6.15
CA GLU A 28 -5.58 5.53 7.51
C GLU A 28 -4.24 4.81 7.57
N LEU A 29 -4.03 3.86 6.70
CA LEU A 29 -2.78 3.11 6.67
C LEU A 29 -1.59 4.02 6.39
N VAL A 30 -1.79 4.98 5.53
CA VAL A 30 -0.72 5.90 5.19
C VAL A 30 -0.45 6.89 6.31
N THR A 31 -1.50 7.44 6.90
CA THR A 31 -1.30 8.46 7.92
C THR A 31 -0.77 7.89 9.23
N THR A 32 -1.05 6.64 9.50
CA THR A 32 -0.51 6.02 10.70
C THR A 32 0.90 5.50 10.47
N GLY A 33 1.38 5.57 9.25
CA GLY A 33 2.72 5.13 8.94
C GLY A 33 2.85 3.64 8.75
N GLU A 34 1.75 2.91 8.73
CA GLU A 34 1.82 1.48 8.53
C GLU A 34 2.17 1.12 7.10
N LEU A 35 1.62 1.85 6.17
CA LEU A 35 1.88 1.60 4.77
C LEU A 35 2.96 2.57 4.29
N PRO A 36 4.05 2.09 3.73
CA PRO A 36 5.14 2.99 3.31
C PRO A 36 4.69 3.88 2.16
N ALA A 37 4.85 5.17 2.35
CA ALA A 37 4.45 6.13 1.34
C ALA A 37 5.31 7.37 1.48
N VAL A 38 5.41 8.13 0.41
CA VAL A 38 6.13 9.40 0.46
C VAL A 38 5.18 10.49 0.04
N ARG A 39 5.42 11.66 0.58
CA ARG A 39 4.62 12.81 0.24
C ARG A 39 5.47 13.78 -0.56
N ILE A 40 5.00 14.12 -1.72
CA ILE A 40 5.69 15.06 -2.58
C ILE A 40 4.74 16.22 -2.79
N GLY A 41 4.99 17.32 -2.09
CA GLY A 41 4.07 18.43 -2.13
C GLY A 41 2.73 18.00 -1.57
N ARG A 42 1.70 18.01 -2.39
CA ARG A 42 0.39 17.57 -1.97
C ARG A 42 0.09 16.15 -2.42
N CYS A 43 1.02 15.57 -3.13
CA CYS A 43 0.78 14.24 -3.69
C CYS A 43 1.39 13.18 -2.81
N ILE A 44 0.70 12.08 -2.66
CA ILE A 44 1.21 10.95 -1.92
C ILE A 44 1.44 9.83 -2.91
N ARG A 45 2.61 9.24 -2.85
CA ARG A 45 2.96 8.15 -3.74
C ARG A 45 3.50 6.98 -2.96
N VAL A 46 3.27 5.80 -3.46
CA VAL A 46 3.71 4.57 -2.81
C VAL A 46 4.64 3.86 -3.76
N ASN A 47 5.81 3.50 -3.28
CA ASN A 47 6.75 2.77 -4.11
C ASN A 47 6.25 1.34 -4.27
N HIS A 48 6.18 0.88 -5.50
CA HIS A 48 5.63 -0.43 -5.79
C HIS A 48 6.39 -1.54 -5.09
N ARG A 49 7.70 -1.44 -5.07
CA ARG A 49 8.51 -2.48 -4.44
C ARG A 49 8.30 -2.49 -2.93
N GLU A 50 8.24 -1.33 -2.33
CA GLU A 50 8.01 -1.26 -0.89
C GLU A 50 6.62 -1.76 -0.53
N LEU A 51 5.66 -1.48 -1.39
CA LEU A 51 4.31 -1.98 -1.17
C LEU A 51 4.30 -3.50 -1.22
N ASP A 52 5.04 -4.05 -2.17
CA ASP A 52 5.12 -5.49 -2.31
C ASP A 52 5.71 -6.13 -1.04
N GLU A 53 6.78 -5.54 -0.55
CA GLU A 53 7.41 -6.05 0.65
C GLU A 53 6.50 -5.92 1.85
N TRP A 54 5.79 -4.80 1.92
CA TRP A 54 4.85 -4.59 3.01
C TRP A 54 3.74 -5.63 2.98
N LEU A 55 3.25 -5.92 1.78
CA LEU A 55 2.19 -6.91 1.64
C LEU A 55 2.66 -8.30 2.04
N ARG A 56 3.89 -8.61 1.73
CA ARG A 56 4.41 -9.92 2.11
C ARG A 56 4.52 -10.08 3.61
N ALA A 57 4.68 -8.98 4.31
CA ALA A 57 4.75 -9.01 5.75
C ALA A 57 3.37 -9.10 6.38
N GLN A 58 2.32 -8.81 5.60
CA GLN A 58 0.97 -8.83 6.13
C GLN A 58 0.40 -10.22 5.99
N ARG A 59 0.57 -11.04 6.99
CA ARG A 59 0.04 -12.37 6.92
C ARG A 59 -1.27 -12.41 7.63
N TYR A 60 -2.18 -13.24 7.15
CA TYR A 60 -3.44 -13.40 7.81
C TYR A 60 -3.21 -14.24 9.06
N VAL A 61 -3.58 -13.71 10.19
CA VAL A 61 -3.41 -14.39 11.46
C VAL A 61 -4.75 -14.28 12.17
N ASP A 62 -5.23 -15.38 12.72
CA ASP A 62 -6.50 -15.30 13.41
C ASP A 62 -6.30 -14.68 14.79
N TRP A 63 -7.39 -14.57 15.55
CA TRP A 63 -7.33 -13.88 16.82
C TRP A 63 -6.41 -14.54 17.80
N THR A 64 -6.15 -15.80 17.65
CA THR A 64 -5.29 -16.51 18.59
C THR A 64 -3.84 -16.42 18.18
N GLY A 65 -3.56 -15.77 17.07
CA GLY A 65 -2.19 -15.60 16.62
C GLY A 65 -1.70 -16.67 15.69
N HIS A 66 -2.58 -17.58 15.29
CA HIS A 66 -2.17 -18.62 14.37
C HIS A 66 -2.28 -18.15 12.94
N ALA A 67 -1.30 -18.47 12.14
CA ALA A 67 -1.36 -18.15 10.73
C ALA A 67 -2.40 -19.03 10.07
N VAL A 68 -3.16 -18.43 9.18
CA VAL A 68 -4.17 -19.16 8.45
C VAL A 68 -3.75 -19.22 7.01
N LEU A 69 -3.67 -20.38 6.46
CA LEU A 69 -3.20 -20.55 5.09
C LEU A 69 -4.33 -20.68 4.11
#